data_046c7a2a547309e669ec0b48c074fdd5
#
_entry.id   046c7a2a547309e669ec0b48c074fdd5
#
_cell.length_a   1.000
_cell.length_b   1.000
_cell.length_c   1.000
_cell.angle_alpha   90.00
_cell.angle_beta   90.00
_cell.angle_gamma   90.00
#
_symmetry.space_group_name_H-M   'P 1'
#
loop_
_entity.id
_entity.type
_entity.pdbx_description
1 polymer ?
#
loop_
_entity_poly.entity_id
_entity_poly.type
_entity_poly.pdbx_seq_one_letter_code
_entity_poly.pdbx_strand_id
1 'polypeptide(L)'
;YYKQIPIEPYLESKELLTEWIYLIHNKVNGKLRKQGYLNTANPSKLQVDNQYNNMTKCPMVGWNFIHTIAFNFPKKENDITKRKKDAYFNFFNALAEISPCKDFKNIFKIQCNKLPLSKHLTNRKVLTNWLYKIHCKLEKTILLKNYKNYCNIYNSHRAKSCKKGTCN
;
A
#
# COMPACT_ATOMS: atom_id res chain seq x y z
N TYR A 1 2.95 -1.19 -17.22
CA TYR A 1 2.27 0.08 -17.48
C TYR A 1 3.18 1.29 -17.22
N TYR A 2 3.96 1.29 -16.15
CA TYR A 2 4.93 2.36 -15.85
C TYR A 2 5.88 2.67 -17.04
N LYS A 3 6.35 1.63 -17.74
CA LYS A 3 7.18 1.80 -18.95
C LYS A 3 6.44 2.43 -20.13
N GLN A 4 5.10 2.34 -20.14
CA GLN A 4 4.26 2.90 -21.23
C GLN A 4 3.77 4.32 -20.92
N ILE A 5 3.61 4.64 -19.64
CA ILE A 5 3.20 5.96 -19.15
C ILE A 5 4.13 6.28 -17.97
N PRO A 6 5.34 6.79 -18.23
CA PRO A 6 6.28 7.16 -17.17
C PRO A 6 5.68 8.28 -16.31
N ILE A 7 6.00 8.28 -15.04
CA ILE A 7 5.43 9.24 -14.06
C ILE A 7 6.11 10.61 -14.12
N GLU A 8 7.35 10.65 -14.56
CA GLU A 8 8.20 11.83 -14.45
C GLU A 8 7.55 13.10 -15.01
N PRO A 9 6.89 13.09 -16.20
CA PRO A 9 6.23 14.29 -16.74
C PRO A 9 5.03 14.76 -15.91
N TYR A 10 4.52 13.90 -15.02
CA TYR A 10 3.32 14.18 -14.23
C TYR A 10 3.62 14.61 -12.78
N LEU A 11 4.89 14.77 -12.42
CA LEU A 11 5.30 15.18 -11.07
C LEU A 11 5.34 16.69 -10.84
N GLU A 12 5.04 17.47 -11.88
CA GLU A 12 5.13 18.94 -11.84
C GLU A 12 3.96 19.58 -11.10
N SER A 13 2.78 18.95 -11.07
CA SER A 13 1.62 19.46 -10.35
C SER A 13 0.73 18.34 -9.80
N LYS A 14 -0.13 18.72 -8.83
CA LYS A 14 -1.16 17.82 -8.27
C LYS A 14 -2.12 17.34 -9.38
N GLU A 15 -2.51 18.23 -10.27
CA GLU A 15 -3.46 17.97 -11.36
C GLU A 15 -2.89 16.94 -12.32
N LEU A 16 -1.64 17.12 -12.77
CA LEU A 16 -0.95 16.18 -13.62
C LEU A 16 -0.77 14.81 -12.95
N LEU A 17 -0.34 14.78 -11.68
CA LEU A 17 -0.20 13.53 -10.93
C LEU A 17 -1.54 12.80 -10.79
N THR A 18 -2.63 13.52 -10.54
CA THR A 18 -3.98 12.94 -10.47
C THR A 18 -4.40 12.36 -11.81
N GLU A 19 -4.08 13.04 -12.92
CA GLU A 19 -4.32 12.52 -14.27
C GLU A 19 -3.54 11.23 -14.53
N TRP A 20 -2.26 11.18 -14.17
CA TRP A 20 -1.43 9.98 -14.32
C TRP A 20 -2.03 8.79 -13.54
N ILE A 21 -2.43 9.01 -12.28
CA ILE A 21 -3.07 7.98 -11.45
C ILE A 21 -4.36 7.48 -12.11
N TYR A 22 -5.17 8.39 -12.64
CA TYR A 22 -6.40 8.05 -13.35
C TYR A 22 -6.13 7.19 -14.60
N LEU A 23 -5.14 7.58 -15.42
CA LEU A 23 -4.74 6.82 -16.62
C LEU A 23 -4.24 5.41 -16.28
N ILE A 24 -3.37 5.28 -15.27
CA ILE A 24 -2.88 3.97 -14.81
C ILE A 24 -4.02 3.12 -14.26
N HIS A 25 -4.87 3.70 -13.40
CA HIS A 25 -6.03 3.01 -12.83
C HIS A 25 -6.95 2.45 -13.93
N ASN A 26 -7.27 3.24 -14.94
CA ASN A 26 -8.12 2.82 -16.05
C ASN A 26 -7.51 1.71 -16.91
N LYS A 27 -6.20 1.78 -17.15
CA LYS A 27 -5.47 0.71 -17.86
C LYS A 27 -5.48 -0.60 -17.07
N VAL A 28 -5.21 -0.54 -15.78
CA VAL A 28 -5.24 -1.72 -14.91
C VAL A 28 -6.65 -2.32 -14.86
N ASN A 29 -7.67 -1.49 -14.62
CA ASN A 29 -9.05 -1.94 -14.57
C ASN A 29 -9.52 -2.53 -15.91
N GLY A 30 -9.11 -1.93 -17.02
CA GLY A 30 -9.40 -2.47 -18.36
C GLY A 30 -8.83 -3.88 -18.56
N LYS A 31 -7.62 -4.14 -18.06
CA LYS A 31 -7.01 -5.46 -18.11
C LYS A 31 -7.72 -6.45 -17.18
N LEU A 32 -8.06 -6.02 -15.95
CA LEU A 32 -8.77 -6.86 -14.98
C LEU A 32 -10.16 -7.26 -15.48
N ARG A 33 -10.89 -6.35 -16.15
CA ARG A 33 -12.18 -6.67 -16.78
C ARG A 33 -12.04 -7.71 -17.90
N LYS A 34 -11.06 -7.57 -18.78
CA LYS A 34 -10.77 -8.55 -19.83
C LYS A 34 -10.45 -9.94 -19.28
N GLN A 35 -9.95 -10.01 -18.04
CA GLN A 35 -9.65 -11.25 -17.33
C GLN A 35 -10.80 -11.74 -16.44
N GLY A 36 -11.95 -11.06 -16.42
CA GLY A 36 -13.11 -11.43 -15.60
C GLY A 36 -12.98 -11.12 -14.10
N TYR A 37 -11.96 -10.36 -13.69
CA TYR A 37 -11.75 -9.99 -12.27
C TYR A 37 -12.51 -8.75 -11.83
N LEU A 38 -13.05 -7.98 -12.76
CA LEU A 38 -13.75 -6.74 -12.48
C LEU A 38 -14.95 -6.57 -13.41
N ASN A 39 -16.14 -6.39 -12.84
CA ASN A 39 -17.39 -6.26 -13.58
C ASN A 39 -17.93 -4.82 -13.63
N THR A 40 -17.29 -3.90 -12.91
CA THR A 40 -17.70 -2.49 -12.83
C THR A 40 -17.05 -1.62 -13.91
N ALA A 41 -17.79 -0.61 -14.38
CA ALA A 41 -17.21 0.42 -15.25
C ALA A 41 -16.16 1.25 -14.50
N ASN A 42 -15.24 1.87 -15.24
CA ASN A 42 -14.34 2.86 -14.64
C ASN A 42 -15.14 4.09 -14.21
N PRO A 43 -14.86 4.66 -13.04
CA PRO A 43 -15.39 5.97 -12.70
C PRO A 43 -14.87 7.01 -13.71
N SER A 44 -15.67 8.04 -13.99
CA SER A 44 -15.19 9.20 -14.75
C SER A 44 -14.15 9.98 -13.94
N LYS A 45 -13.30 10.78 -14.62
CA LYS A 45 -12.34 11.65 -13.94
C LYS A 45 -13.04 12.58 -12.96
N LEU A 46 -14.18 13.15 -13.34
CA LEU A 46 -14.99 14.03 -12.48
C LEU A 46 -15.46 13.32 -11.20
N GLN A 47 -15.88 12.05 -11.28
CA GLN A 47 -16.26 11.27 -10.10
C GLN A 47 -15.07 11.04 -9.17
N VAL A 48 -13.90 10.75 -9.70
CA VAL A 48 -12.66 10.60 -8.93
C VAL A 48 -12.28 11.94 -8.27
N ASP A 49 -12.27 13.02 -9.02
CA ASP A 49 -11.92 14.35 -8.52
C ASP A 49 -12.89 14.80 -7.41
N ASN A 50 -14.19 14.60 -7.58
CA ASN A 50 -15.20 14.93 -6.58
C ASN A 50 -15.04 14.09 -5.29
N GLN A 51 -14.70 12.82 -5.43
CA GLN A 51 -14.49 11.95 -4.28
C GLN A 51 -13.27 12.39 -3.45
N TYR A 52 -12.15 12.75 -4.09
CA TYR A 52 -10.90 13.03 -3.39
C TYR A 52 -10.70 14.51 -3.04
N ASN A 53 -11.23 15.45 -3.81
CA ASN A 53 -11.12 16.88 -3.48
C ASN A 53 -11.97 17.29 -2.26
N ASN A 54 -13.05 16.55 -1.98
CA ASN A 54 -13.94 16.80 -0.85
C ASN A 54 -13.58 16.03 0.43
N MET A 55 -12.43 15.33 0.45
CA MET A 55 -11.97 14.61 1.63
C MET A 55 -11.42 15.58 2.68
N THR A 56 -12.28 15.97 3.63
CA THR A 56 -11.93 16.87 4.73
C THR A 56 -11.25 16.17 5.90
N LYS A 57 -11.36 14.85 5.99
CA LYS A 57 -10.74 14.05 7.07
C LYS A 57 -9.58 13.26 6.52
N CYS A 58 -8.54 13.13 7.34
CA CYS A 58 -7.43 12.25 7.05
C CYS A 58 -7.96 10.82 6.83
N PRO A 59 -7.93 10.30 5.60
CA PRO A 59 -8.56 9.02 5.35
C PRO A 59 -7.71 7.90 5.97
N MET A 60 -8.29 7.23 6.94
CA MET A 60 -7.78 5.97 7.49
C MET A 60 -7.80 4.81 6.44
N VAL A 61 -8.18 5.13 5.22
CA VAL A 61 -8.36 4.20 4.10
C VAL A 61 -7.06 3.50 3.69
N GLY A 62 -5.93 4.08 4.02
CA GLY A 62 -4.61 3.54 3.64
C GLY A 62 -4.19 2.28 4.38
N TRP A 63 -4.70 2.00 5.57
CA TRP A 63 -4.24 0.87 6.37
C TRP A 63 -4.45 -0.49 5.70
N ASN A 64 -5.60 -0.73 5.09
CA ASN A 64 -5.85 -1.98 4.38
C ASN A 64 -4.85 -2.21 3.25
N PHE A 65 -4.51 -1.16 2.51
CA PHE A 65 -3.52 -1.22 1.44
C PHE A 65 -2.11 -1.49 2.00
N ILE A 66 -1.70 -0.75 3.03
CA ILE A 66 -0.39 -0.90 3.68
C ILE A 66 -0.23 -2.30 4.26
N HIS A 67 -1.27 -2.83 4.93
CA HIS A 67 -1.26 -4.18 5.46
C HIS A 67 -1.24 -5.23 4.35
N THR A 68 -2.02 -5.04 3.28
CA THR A 68 -2.00 -5.94 2.12
C THR A 68 -0.59 -6.06 1.55
N ILE A 69 0.14 -4.94 1.42
CA ILE A 69 1.54 -4.95 0.98
C ILE A 69 2.40 -5.78 1.94
N ALA A 70 2.33 -5.53 3.25
CA ALA A 70 3.13 -6.26 4.22
C ALA A 70 2.82 -7.76 4.26
N PHE A 71 1.54 -8.15 4.16
CA PHE A 71 1.13 -9.56 4.14
C PHE A 71 1.49 -10.31 2.84
N ASN A 72 1.83 -9.58 1.77
CA ASN A 72 2.35 -10.14 0.53
C ASN A 72 3.89 -10.19 0.47
N PHE A 73 4.60 -9.76 1.51
CA PHE A 73 6.04 -9.95 1.63
C PHE A 73 6.39 -11.46 1.68
N PRO A 74 7.56 -11.89 1.18
CA PRO A 74 7.94 -13.31 1.18
C PRO A 74 7.91 -13.94 2.57
N LYS A 75 7.48 -15.20 2.64
CA LYS A 75 7.40 -15.95 3.90
C LYS A 75 8.80 -16.38 4.38
N LYS A 76 9.66 -16.78 3.46
CA LYS A 76 11.02 -17.25 3.75
C LYS A 76 12.03 -16.19 3.35
N GLU A 77 13.10 -16.08 4.11
CA GLU A 77 14.17 -15.13 3.85
C GLU A 77 14.85 -15.37 2.50
N ASN A 78 15.05 -16.63 2.14
CA ASN A 78 15.68 -17.03 0.86
C ASN A 78 14.88 -16.59 -0.38
N ASP A 79 13.58 -16.26 -0.22
CA ASP A 79 12.73 -15.75 -1.31
C ASP A 79 12.82 -14.23 -1.46
N ILE A 80 13.66 -13.57 -0.63
CA ILE A 80 13.79 -12.13 -0.59
C ILE A 80 15.03 -11.69 -1.37
N THR A 81 14.83 -11.26 -2.62
CA THR A 81 15.90 -10.63 -3.39
C THR A 81 16.25 -9.25 -2.84
N LYS A 82 17.49 -8.79 -3.04
CA LYS A 82 17.91 -7.42 -2.71
C LYS A 82 16.94 -6.39 -3.28
N ARG A 83 16.61 -6.48 -4.57
CA ARG A 83 15.65 -5.59 -5.25
C ARG A 83 14.29 -5.53 -4.54
N LYS A 84 13.78 -6.67 -4.08
CA LYS A 84 12.50 -6.71 -3.34
C LYS A 84 12.62 -6.04 -1.98
N LYS A 85 13.72 -6.29 -1.27
CA LYS A 85 14.01 -5.66 0.02
C LYS A 85 14.08 -4.13 -0.11
N ASP A 86 14.80 -3.64 -1.10
CA ASP A 86 14.94 -2.22 -1.39
C ASP A 86 13.58 -1.59 -1.76
N ALA A 87 12.77 -2.26 -2.58
CA ALA A 87 11.44 -1.78 -2.94
C ALA A 87 10.53 -1.61 -1.72
N TYR A 88 10.51 -2.57 -0.80
CA TYR A 88 9.74 -2.46 0.43
C TYR A 88 10.28 -1.37 1.36
N PHE A 89 11.60 -1.28 1.48
CA PHE A 89 12.25 -0.24 2.27
C PHE A 89 11.88 1.16 1.76
N ASN A 90 12.01 1.39 0.46
CA ASN A 90 11.66 2.67 -0.17
C ASN A 90 10.18 2.99 -0.04
N PHE A 91 9.29 2.00 -0.23
CA PHE A 91 7.85 2.18 -0.08
C PHE A 91 7.47 2.68 1.33
N PHE A 92 7.93 2.00 2.38
CA PHE A 92 7.58 2.37 3.75
C PHE A 92 8.22 3.69 4.19
N ASN A 93 9.43 4.00 3.73
CA ASN A 93 10.04 5.31 3.99
C ASN A 93 9.30 6.42 3.26
N ALA A 94 8.88 6.19 2.01
CA ALA A 94 8.11 7.17 1.27
C ALA A 94 6.76 7.48 1.95
N LEU A 95 6.10 6.50 2.56
CA LEU A 95 4.85 6.75 3.31
C LEU A 95 5.02 7.81 4.39
N ALA A 96 6.16 7.84 5.07
CA ALA A 96 6.47 8.83 6.09
C ALA A 96 6.61 10.25 5.50
N GLU A 97 6.95 10.36 4.21
CA GLU A 97 7.16 11.66 3.55
C GLU A 97 5.93 12.14 2.78
N ILE A 98 5.25 11.23 2.07
CA ILE A 98 4.15 11.58 1.16
C ILE A 98 2.77 11.55 1.81
N SER A 99 2.62 11.03 3.03
CA SER A 99 1.31 10.99 3.69
C SER A 99 0.71 12.39 3.82
N PRO A 100 -0.52 12.61 3.38
CA PRO A 100 -1.19 13.91 3.50
C PRO A 100 -1.56 14.25 4.95
N CYS A 101 -1.56 13.25 5.82
CA CYS A 101 -1.94 13.33 7.22
C CYS A 101 -0.74 13.73 8.07
N LYS A 102 -0.73 14.96 8.56
CA LYS A 102 0.38 15.48 9.39
C LYS A 102 0.61 14.63 10.65
N ASP A 103 -0.45 14.27 11.35
CA ASP A 103 -0.35 13.46 12.58
C ASP A 103 0.15 12.05 12.28
N PHE A 104 -0.38 11.40 11.23
CA PHE A 104 0.13 10.11 10.77
C PHE A 104 1.61 10.20 10.42
N LYS A 105 1.98 11.17 9.57
CA LYS A 105 3.36 11.39 9.14
C LYS A 105 4.32 11.52 10.31
N ASN A 106 3.99 12.39 11.27
CA ASN A 106 4.85 12.64 12.43
C ASN A 106 5.00 11.41 13.31
N ILE A 107 3.88 10.77 13.69
CA ILE A 107 3.91 9.60 14.57
C ILE A 107 4.56 8.41 13.85
N PHE A 108 4.25 8.18 12.56
CA PHE A 108 4.84 7.12 11.76
C PHE A 108 6.37 7.28 11.67
N LYS A 109 6.86 8.49 11.40
CA LYS A 109 8.29 8.81 11.35
C LYS A 109 8.99 8.55 12.70
N ILE A 110 8.37 8.98 13.81
CA ILE A 110 8.90 8.72 15.17
C ILE A 110 8.97 7.20 15.43
N GLN A 111 7.94 6.43 15.06
CA GLN A 111 7.93 4.99 15.29
C GLN A 111 8.93 4.26 14.39
N CYS A 112 9.11 4.68 13.14
CA CYS A 112 10.13 4.13 12.24
C CYS A 112 11.55 4.36 12.78
N ASN A 113 11.80 5.50 13.41
CA ASN A 113 13.10 5.77 14.05
C ASN A 113 13.34 4.86 15.28
N LYS A 114 12.29 4.58 16.08
CA LYS A 114 12.37 3.67 17.24
C LYS A 114 12.47 2.19 16.82
N LEU A 115 11.88 1.84 15.70
CA LEU A 115 11.81 0.49 15.14
C LEU A 115 12.32 0.51 13.69
N PRO A 116 13.64 0.57 13.45
CA PRO A 116 14.20 0.70 12.10
C PRO A 116 13.75 -0.43 11.17
N LEU A 117 13.11 -0.09 10.06
CA LEU A 117 12.55 -1.04 9.10
C LEU A 117 13.60 -2.02 8.54
N SER A 118 14.84 -1.56 8.36
CA SER A 118 15.94 -2.39 7.83
C SER A 118 16.12 -3.70 8.61
N LYS A 119 15.88 -3.68 9.92
CA LYS A 119 15.95 -4.84 10.81
C LYS A 119 14.71 -5.77 10.72
N HIS A 120 13.67 -5.35 10.02
CA HIS A 120 12.39 -6.04 9.98
C HIS A 120 12.02 -6.60 8.58
N LEU A 121 12.90 -6.45 7.59
CA LEU A 121 12.74 -6.99 6.23
C LEU A 121 13.40 -8.36 6.06
N THR A 122 13.20 -9.26 7.03
CA THR A 122 13.78 -10.61 7.03
C THR A 122 12.78 -11.69 6.60
N ASN A 123 11.51 -11.52 6.93
CA ASN A 123 10.41 -12.38 6.48
C ASN A 123 9.06 -11.71 6.76
N ARG A 124 7.98 -12.29 6.18
CA ARG A 124 6.61 -11.77 6.32
C ARG A 124 6.20 -11.57 7.79
N LYS A 125 6.45 -12.56 8.65
CA LYS A 125 6.03 -12.50 10.06
C LYS A 125 6.68 -11.33 10.78
N VAL A 126 7.96 -11.09 10.53
CA VAL A 126 8.71 -9.99 11.14
C VAL A 126 8.20 -8.64 10.63
N LEU A 127 8.01 -8.48 9.32
CA LEU A 127 7.49 -7.26 8.74
C LEU A 127 6.06 -6.94 9.19
N THR A 128 5.16 -7.94 9.18
CA THR A 128 3.77 -7.73 9.62
C THR A 128 3.67 -7.42 11.11
N ASN A 129 4.52 -8.01 11.95
CA ASN A 129 4.59 -7.68 13.37
C ASN A 129 5.14 -6.27 13.61
N TRP A 130 6.12 -5.84 12.82
CA TRP A 130 6.63 -4.47 12.84
C TRP A 130 5.50 -3.47 12.52
N LEU A 131 4.79 -3.70 11.42
CA LEU A 131 3.68 -2.83 11.00
C LEU A 131 2.54 -2.82 12.01
N TYR A 132 2.21 -3.97 12.60
CA TYR A 132 1.23 -4.06 13.67
C TYR A 132 1.59 -3.18 14.88
N LYS A 133 2.85 -3.22 15.32
CA LYS A 133 3.32 -2.39 16.44
C LYS A 133 3.20 -0.89 16.14
N ILE A 134 3.52 -0.49 14.91
CA ILE A 134 3.37 0.91 14.46
C ILE A 134 1.89 1.29 14.44
N HIS A 135 1.04 0.45 13.84
CA HIS A 135 -0.40 0.67 13.76
C HIS A 135 -1.03 0.85 15.14
N CYS A 136 -0.71 -0.02 16.11
CA CYS A 136 -1.20 0.11 17.48
C CYS A 136 -0.76 1.39 18.20
N LYS A 137 0.35 2.01 17.79
CA LYS A 137 0.79 3.30 18.33
C LYS A 137 0.12 4.49 17.68
N LEU A 138 -0.29 4.34 16.42
CA LEU A 138 -1.01 5.37 15.68
C LEU A 138 -2.49 5.39 16.02
N GLU A 139 -3.09 4.22 16.10
CA GLU A 139 -4.48 4.05 16.48
C GLU A 139 -4.58 3.43 17.88
N LYS A 140 -5.04 4.20 18.83
CA LYS A 140 -5.35 3.71 20.19
C LYS A 140 -6.61 2.81 20.21
N THR A 141 -7.00 2.26 19.08
CA THR A 141 -8.26 1.54 18.93
C THR A 141 -8.21 0.10 19.41
N ILE A 142 -9.30 -0.30 20.01
CA ILE A 142 -9.56 -1.60 20.65
C ILE A 142 -9.53 -2.80 19.67
N LEU A 143 -9.60 -2.55 18.37
CA LEU A 143 -9.74 -3.58 17.32
C LEU A 143 -8.48 -4.46 17.13
N LEU A 144 -7.32 -3.98 17.52
CA LEU A 144 -6.06 -4.71 17.38
C LEU A 144 -5.54 -5.21 18.74
N LYS A 145 -6.42 -5.85 19.54
CA LYS A 145 -6.08 -6.30 20.91
C LYS A 145 -4.86 -7.23 20.97
N ASN A 146 -4.58 -7.99 19.90
CA ASN A 146 -3.39 -8.83 19.84
C ASN A 146 -2.99 -9.14 18.38
N TYR A 147 -1.74 -9.54 18.21
CA TYR A 147 -1.16 -9.84 16.88
C TYR A 147 -1.85 -11.02 16.18
N LYS A 148 -2.40 -11.99 16.91
CA LYS A 148 -3.12 -13.13 16.32
C LYS A 148 -4.41 -12.67 15.62
N ASN A 149 -5.19 -11.81 16.24
CA ASN A 149 -6.41 -11.25 15.66
C ASN A 149 -6.08 -10.38 14.44
N TYR A 150 -5.04 -9.56 14.52
CA TYR A 150 -4.52 -8.80 13.38
C TYR A 150 -4.17 -9.72 12.21
N CYS A 151 -3.44 -10.81 12.44
CA CYS A 151 -3.12 -11.78 11.39
C CYS A 151 -4.37 -12.42 10.79
N ASN A 152 -5.38 -12.74 11.59
CA ASN A 152 -6.63 -13.32 11.08
C ASN A 152 -7.38 -12.35 10.15
N ILE A 153 -7.43 -11.07 10.51
CA ILE A 153 -8.07 -10.03 9.70
C ILE A 153 -7.35 -9.87 8.35
N TYR A 154 -6.03 -9.74 8.37
CA TYR A 154 -5.27 -9.37 7.16
C TYR A 154 -4.75 -10.55 6.34
N ASN A 155 -4.79 -11.79 6.84
CA ASN A 155 -4.45 -12.96 6.01
C ASN A 155 -5.42 -13.18 4.83
N SER A 156 -6.66 -12.73 4.96
CA SER A 156 -7.62 -12.75 3.86
C SER A 156 -7.22 -11.84 2.68
N HIS A 157 -6.44 -10.79 2.94
CA HIS A 157 -5.92 -9.87 1.94
C HIS A 157 -4.65 -10.38 1.22
N ARG A 158 -4.16 -11.56 1.60
CA ARG A 158 -3.09 -12.18 0.83
C ARG A 158 -3.60 -12.54 -0.55
N ALA A 159 -2.77 -12.22 -1.57
CA ALA A 159 -2.96 -12.81 -2.87
C ALA A 159 -2.98 -14.34 -2.69
N LYS A 160 -4.15 -14.95 -2.90
CA LYS A 160 -4.23 -16.40 -3.09
C LYS A 160 -3.32 -16.68 -4.26
N SER A 161 -2.45 -17.68 -4.14
CA SER A 161 -1.47 -18.02 -5.19
C SER A 161 -2.14 -17.89 -6.55
N CYS A 162 -1.63 -17.00 -7.37
CA CYS A 162 -2.04 -16.94 -8.77
C CYS A 162 -1.87 -18.34 -9.33
N LYS A 163 -2.90 -18.89 -9.97
CA LYS A 163 -2.77 -20.11 -10.74
C LYS A 163 -1.54 -19.97 -11.64
N LYS A 164 -0.70 -21.00 -11.72
CA LYS A 164 0.54 -20.99 -12.52
C LYS A 164 0.33 -20.26 -13.85
N GLY A 165 1.05 -19.16 -14.06
CA GLY A 165 1.04 -18.40 -15.32
C GLY A 165 0.34 -17.03 -15.30
N THR A 166 -0.31 -16.59 -14.21
CA THR A 166 -1.06 -15.31 -14.20
C THR A 166 -0.48 -14.21 -13.34
N CYS A 167 0.61 -14.46 -12.61
CA CYS A 167 1.30 -13.45 -11.78
C CYS A 167 2.81 -13.53 -12.02
N ASN A 168 3.25 -13.01 -13.14
CA ASN A 168 4.63 -12.61 -13.38
C ASN A 168 4.74 -11.08 -13.30
#